data_3635338c02b2e34855de5370c5c41e33
#
_entry.id   3635338c02b2e34855de5370c5c41e33
#
_cell.length_a   1.000
_cell.length_b   1.000
_cell.length_c   1.000
_cell.angle_alpha   90.00
_cell.angle_beta   90.00
_cell.angle_gamma   90.00
#
_symmetry.space_group_name_H-M   'P 1'
#
loop_
_entity.id
_entity.type
_entity.pdbx_description
1 polymer ?
#
loop_
_entity_poly.entity_id
_entity_poly.type
_entity_poly.pdbx_seq_one_letter_code
_entity_poly.pdbx_strand_id
1 'polypeptide(L)'
;MRFFIHTFFLLFSIYSIAQDSIPKFEGELFYREDQFYVGVSYNVFSVIPSGMNSEGISAGFQFGFLRDFPLNKRCNLAIAIGAGFSYDQYGQNLKINEDEQGNSSYTIIDSNQDFKQNRFSVYVLEAPIQLRWRSSTVTEYKFWRVYAGFRVGYTFWDQSKYKDVFETVRITGISDFKTSVSKLSS
;
A
#
# COMPACT_ATOMS: atom_id res chain seq x y z
N MET A 1 26.38 -11.77 -15.08
CA MET A 1 25.77 -11.80 -13.73
C MET A 1 26.72 -11.37 -12.61
N ARG A 2 27.99 -11.75 -12.61
CA ARG A 2 28.98 -11.33 -11.58
C ARG A 2 29.24 -9.80 -11.56
N PHE A 3 29.29 -9.14 -12.69
CA PHE A 3 29.51 -7.67 -12.79
C PHE A 3 28.38 -6.84 -12.16
N PHE A 4 27.13 -7.26 -12.28
CA PHE A 4 25.97 -6.55 -11.69
C PHE A 4 25.99 -6.56 -10.15
N ILE A 5 26.46 -7.63 -9.54
CA ILE A 5 26.54 -7.75 -8.09
C ILE A 5 27.59 -6.79 -7.51
N HIS A 6 28.74 -6.64 -8.18
CA HIS A 6 29.80 -5.72 -7.73
C HIS A 6 29.38 -4.25 -7.89
N THR A 7 28.66 -3.91 -8.96
CA THR A 7 28.14 -2.55 -9.17
C THR A 7 27.07 -2.20 -8.14
N PHE A 8 26.22 -3.14 -7.75
CA PHE A 8 25.22 -2.96 -6.69
C PHE A 8 25.87 -2.71 -5.32
N PHE A 9 26.92 -3.46 -4.97
CA PHE A 9 27.67 -3.25 -3.73
C PHE A 9 28.45 -1.93 -3.73
N LEU A 10 28.97 -1.48 -4.87
CA LEU A 10 29.70 -0.21 -4.98
C LEU A 10 28.78 1.01 -4.80
N LEU A 11 27.51 0.90 -5.26
CA LEU A 11 26.51 1.94 -5.04
C LEU A 11 26.06 2.04 -3.57
N PHE A 12 26.11 0.95 -2.82
CA PHE A 12 25.75 0.93 -1.40
C PHE A 12 26.85 1.56 -0.49
N SER A 13 28.12 1.52 -0.92
CA SER A 13 29.24 2.07 -0.16
C SER A 13 29.39 3.60 -0.22
N ILE A 14 28.67 4.29 -1.10
CA ILE A 14 28.74 5.75 -1.24
C ILE A 14 27.92 6.48 -0.16
N TYR A 15 27.01 5.79 0.53
CA TYR A 15 26.13 6.40 1.54
C TYR A 15 26.70 6.50 2.96
N SER A 16 27.96 6.08 3.19
CA SER A 16 28.56 6.06 4.52
C SER A 16 29.25 7.38 4.97
N ILE A 17 29.19 8.45 4.19
CA ILE A 17 29.93 9.71 4.50
C ILE A 17 29.01 10.80 5.11
N ALA A 18 27.75 10.50 5.40
CA ALA A 18 26.77 11.50 5.85
C ALA A 18 26.60 11.61 7.38
N GLN A 19 27.62 11.31 8.16
CA GLN A 19 27.53 11.39 9.64
C GLN A 19 28.49 12.37 10.30
N ASP A 20 28.83 13.49 9.66
CA ASP A 20 29.50 14.56 10.37
C ASP A 20 28.81 15.90 10.22
N SER A 21 28.51 16.46 11.38
CA SER A 21 27.86 17.73 11.70
C SER A 21 26.38 17.66 11.99
N ILE A 22 26.05 17.48 13.27
CA ILE A 22 24.80 17.96 13.83
C ILE A 22 24.89 19.50 13.79
N PRO A 23 24.18 20.20 12.90
CA PRO A 23 24.11 21.65 12.99
C PRO A 23 23.39 21.96 14.31
N LYS A 24 24.03 22.71 15.21
CA LYS A 24 23.34 23.38 16.31
C LYS A 24 22.37 24.39 15.67
N PHE A 25 21.14 23.96 15.45
CA PHE A 25 20.06 24.87 15.07
C PHE A 25 19.70 25.74 16.30
N GLU A 26 20.29 26.91 16.37
CA GLU A 26 19.76 28.02 17.15
C GLU A 26 18.64 28.68 16.33
N GLY A 27 17.43 28.15 16.37
CA GLY A 27 16.30 28.73 15.67
C GLY A 27 15.16 27.75 15.48
N GLU A 28 14.05 28.00 16.17
CA GLU A 28 12.76 27.31 16.10
C GLU A 28 12.81 25.78 16.21
N LEU A 29 12.77 25.34 17.44
CA LEU A 29 12.72 23.93 17.87
C LEU A 29 11.38 23.26 17.53
N PHE A 30 11.04 23.15 16.27
CA PHE A 30 9.96 22.27 15.85
C PHE A 30 10.48 20.85 15.71
N TYR A 31 10.36 20.09 16.79
CA TYR A 31 10.62 18.65 16.74
C TYR A 31 9.57 17.97 15.85
N ARG A 32 10.00 17.54 14.67
CA ARG A 32 9.17 16.88 13.65
C ARG A 32 9.72 15.50 13.38
N GLU A 33 8.82 14.54 13.22
CA GLU A 33 9.17 13.18 12.84
C GLU A 33 8.56 12.87 11.46
N ASP A 34 9.25 13.28 10.41
CA ASP A 34 8.88 12.88 9.05
C ASP A 34 9.23 11.39 8.87
N GLN A 35 8.34 10.62 8.25
CA GLN A 35 8.45 9.16 8.21
C GLN A 35 8.15 8.61 6.82
N PHE A 36 9.04 7.76 6.32
CA PHE A 36 8.73 6.84 5.25
C PHE A 36 8.17 5.54 5.83
N TYR A 37 7.18 4.97 5.19
CA TYR A 37 6.67 3.66 5.54
C TYR A 37 6.67 2.72 4.34
N VAL A 38 6.91 1.46 4.60
CA VAL A 38 6.80 0.35 3.65
C VAL A 38 6.10 -0.78 4.37
N GLY A 39 5.18 -1.44 3.71
CA GLY A 39 4.44 -2.54 4.28
C GLY A 39 4.13 -3.60 3.24
N VAL A 40 4.00 -4.83 3.71
CA VAL A 40 3.45 -5.95 2.99
C VAL A 40 2.28 -6.51 3.77
N SER A 41 1.24 -6.96 3.07
CA SER A 41 0.04 -7.52 3.67
C SER A 41 -0.34 -8.83 3.00
N TYR A 42 -1.03 -9.67 3.74
CA TYR A 42 -1.76 -10.80 3.20
C TYR A 42 -3.24 -10.43 3.15
N ASN A 43 -3.82 -10.52 1.95
CA ASN A 43 -5.18 -10.05 1.71
C ASN A 43 -6.17 -11.21 1.84
N VAL A 44 -7.25 -11.02 2.58
CA VAL A 44 -8.34 -11.99 2.76
C VAL A 44 -9.69 -11.35 2.47
N PHE A 45 -10.56 -12.09 1.82
CA PHE A 45 -11.94 -11.68 1.68
C PHE A 45 -12.70 -11.96 2.97
N SER A 46 -13.37 -10.97 3.54
CA SER A 46 -14.20 -11.14 4.75
C SER A 46 -15.62 -11.54 4.45
N VAL A 47 -16.15 -11.14 3.29
CA VAL A 47 -17.48 -11.52 2.81
C VAL A 47 -17.34 -11.92 1.36
N ILE A 48 -17.69 -13.16 1.06
CA ILE A 48 -17.61 -13.74 -0.29
C ILE A 48 -18.97 -14.31 -0.70
N PRO A 49 -19.35 -14.22 -1.98
CA PRO A 49 -20.53 -14.90 -2.51
C PRO A 49 -20.41 -16.43 -2.38
N SER A 50 -21.56 -17.11 -2.33
CA SER A 50 -21.57 -18.57 -2.30
C SER A 50 -20.86 -19.16 -3.52
N GLY A 51 -19.94 -20.11 -3.28
CA GLY A 51 -19.14 -20.75 -4.31
C GLY A 51 -17.86 -20.01 -4.71
N MET A 52 -17.67 -18.78 -4.28
CA MET A 52 -16.40 -18.08 -4.45
C MET A 52 -15.40 -18.53 -3.39
N ASN A 53 -14.16 -18.77 -3.81
CA ASN A 53 -13.06 -19.14 -2.93
C ASN A 53 -11.82 -18.29 -3.25
N SER A 54 -11.01 -18.08 -2.23
CA SER A 54 -9.67 -17.52 -2.42
C SER A 54 -8.75 -18.58 -2.97
N GLU A 55 -8.15 -18.35 -4.12
CA GLU A 55 -7.23 -19.26 -4.77
C GLU A 55 -5.92 -18.57 -5.17
N GLY A 56 -4.80 -19.21 -4.82
CA GLY A 56 -3.49 -18.65 -5.08
C GLY A 56 -3.06 -17.60 -4.03
N ILE A 57 -2.12 -16.74 -4.43
CA ILE A 57 -1.52 -15.76 -3.53
C ILE A 57 -2.31 -14.46 -3.56
N SER A 58 -2.79 -14.05 -2.39
CA SER A 58 -3.42 -12.75 -2.15
C SER A 58 -2.50 -11.93 -1.25
N ALA A 59 -1.83 -10.95 -1.83
CA ALA A 59 -0.83 -10.15 -1.13
C ALA A 59 -0.90 -8.69 -1.55
N GLY A 60 -0.49 -7.81 -0.66
CA GLY A 60 -0.38 -6.39 -0.90
C GLY A 60 1.00 -5.84 -0.59
N PHE A 61 1.31 -4.75 -1.24
CA PHE A 61 2.51 -3.95 -1.01
C PHE A 61 2.11 -2.49 -0.92
N GLN A 62 2.64 -1.77 0.06
CA GLN A 62 2.37 -0.36 0.25
C GLN A 62 3.62 0.40 0.63
N PHE A 63 3.72 1.63 0.18
CA PHE A 63 4.76 2.54 0.61
C PHE A 63 4.27 3.98 0.57
N GLY A 64 4.89 4.84 1.35
CA GLY A 64 4.54 6.25 1.35
C GLY A 64 5.38 7.06 2.31
N PHE A 65 4.99 8.33 2.41
CA PHE A 65 5.64 9.33 3.23
C PHE A 65 4.59 10.06 4.05
N LEU A 66 4.91 10.32 5.32
CA LEU A 66 4.12 11.07 6.27
C LEU A 66 4.95 12.22 6.82
N ARG A 67 4.36 13.40 6.86
CA ARG A 67 4.95 14.61 7.43
C ARG A 67 4.21 15.03 8.67
N ASP A 68 4.95 15.27 9.74
CA ASP A 68 4.43 15.73 11.02
C ASP A 68 4.18 17.23 11.04
N PHE A 69 3.02 17.61 11.59
CA PHE A 69 2.65 18.96 11.92
C PHE A 69 2.38 19.04 13.42
N PRO A 70 3.33 19.52 14.24
CA PRO A 70 3.15 19.65 15.67
C PRO A 70 2.01 20.56 16.02
N LEU A 71 1.14 20.13 16.95
CA LEU A 71 -0.04 20.91 17.39
C LEU A 71 0.24 21.76 18.63
N ASN A 72 1.34 21.50 19.32
CA ASN A 72 1.67 22.20 20.55
C ASN A 72 3.17 22.52 20.67
N LYS A 73 3.49 23.50 21.52
CA LYS A 73 4.87 23.95 21.75
C LYS A 73 5.82 22.85 22.31
N ARG A 74 5.26 21.84 22.97
CA ARG A 74 6.05 20.69 23.49
C ARG A 74 6.31 19.65 22.40
N CYS A 75 5.71 19.79 21.23
CA CYS A 75 5.80 18.86 20.10
C CYS A 75 5.48 17.39 20.47
N ASN A 76 4.70 17.18 21.55
CA ASN A 76 4.30 15.83 21.97
C ASN A 76 2.96 15.38 21.35
N LEU A 77 2.23 16.29 20.69
CA LEU A 77 1.04 16.00 19.92
C LEU A 77 1.21 16.56 18.51
N ALA A 78 0.96 15.76 17.50
CA ALA A 78 1.09 16.14 16.10
C ALA A 78 -0.03 15.51 15.25
N ILE A 79 -0.34 16.15 14.13
CA ILE A 79 -1.05 15.53 13.01
C ILE A 79 -0.02 15.22 11.94
N ALA A 80 0.00 13.98 11.47
CA ALA A 80 0.79 13.60 10.31
C ALA A 80 -0.12 13.44 9.10
N ILE A 81 0.27 14.04 7.99
CA ILE A 81 -0.42 13.96 6.70
C ILE A 81 0.60 13.51 5.67
N GLY A 82 0.17 12.68 4.74
CA GLY A 82 1.08 12.15 3.75
C GLY A 82 0.46 11.73 2.44
N ALA A 83 1.29 11.12 1.64
CA ALA A 83 0.92 10.48 0.40
C ALA A 83 1.57 9.11 0.30
N GLY A 84 0.85 8.17 -0.28
CA GLY A 84 1.31 6.80 -0.45
C GLY A 84 0.74 6.14 -1.67
N PHE A 85 1.21 4.95 -1.88
CA PHE A 85 0.78 4.07 -2.95
C PHE A 85 0.61 2.67 -2.39
N SER A 86 -0.46 1.99 -2.77
CA SER A 86 -0.61 0.56 -2.54
C SER A 86 -0.95 -0.20 -3.81
N TYR A 87 -0.50 -1.43 -3.82
CA TYR A 87 -0.83 -2.47 -4.79
C TYR A 87 -1.35 -3.67 -4.04
N ASP A 88 -2.57 -4.07 -4.32
CA ASP A 88 -3.21 -5.22 -3.73
C ASP A 88 -3.62 -6.22 -4.80
N GLN A 89 -3.27 -7.48 -4.57
CA GLN A 89 -3.61 -8.60 -5.43
C GLN A 89 -4.47 -9.60 -4.66
N TYR A 90 -5.51 -10.09 -5.33
CA TYR A 90 -6.43 -11.10 -4.82
C TYR A 90 -6.48 -12.28 -5.79
N GLY A 91 -6.12 -13.45 -5.33
CA GLY A 91 -6.31 -14.70 -6.05
C GLY A 91 -7.68 -15.27 -5.75
N GLN A 92 -8.43 -15.62 -6.77
CA GLN A 92 -9.84 -16.04 -6.64
C GLN A 92 -10.29 -16.95 -7.79
N ASN A 93 -11.39 -17.68 -7.59
CA ASN A 93 -12.05 -18.46 -8.64
C ASN A 93 -13.18 -17.71 -9.36
N LEU A 94 -13.29 -16.39 -9.19
CA LEU A 94 -14.27 -15.56 -9.89
C LEU A 94 -13.65 -14.99 -11.17
N LYS A 95 -14.09 -15.50 -12.34
CA LYS A 95 -13.71 -14.96 -13.65
C LYS A 95 -14.55 -13.75 -13.97
N ILE A 96 -13.90 -12.66 -14.32
CA ILE A 96 -14.55 -11.44 -14.81
C ILE A 96 -14.46 -11.47 -16.33
N ASN A 97 -15.59 -11.31 -17.01
CA ASN A 97 -15.67 -11.15 -18.45
C ASN A 97 -16.31 -9.80 -18.76
N GLU A 98 -15.98 -9.23 -19.90
CA GLU A 98 -16.53 -7.98 -20.39
C GLU A 98 -17.13 -8.23 -21.78
N ASP A 99 -18.34 -7.75 -22.02
CA ASP A 99 -18.97 -7.82 -23.32
C ASP A 99 -18.50 -6.68 -24.25
N GLU A 100 -18.92 -6.72 -25.52
CA GLU A 100 -18.57 -5.68 -26.51
C GLU A 100 -19.13 -4.29 -26.14
N GLN A 101 -20.11 -4.23 -25.27
CA GLN A 101 -20.73 -3.01 -24.76
C GLN A 101 -20.06 -2.48 -23.48
N GLY A 102 -19.06 -3.20 -22.94
CA GLY A 102 -18.34 -2.82 -21.72
C GLY A 102 -19.05 -3.20 -20.42
N ASN A 103 -20.07 -4.08 -20.49
CA ASN A 103 -20.71 -4.59 -19.27
C ASN A 103 -19.91 -5.75 -18.70
N SER A 104 -19.64 -5.70 -17.41
CA SER A 104 -18.94 -6.75 -16.70
C SER A 104 -19.90 -7.89 -16.32
N SER A 105 -19.48 -9.12 -16.57
CA SER A 105 -20.15 -10.33 -16.10
C SER A 105 -19.21 -11.16 -15.25
N TYR A 106 -19.76 -11.79 -14.22
CA TYR A 106 -19.01 -12.52 -13.21
C TYR A 106 -19.40 -13.98 -13.22
N THR A 107 -18.43 -14.86 -13.42
CA THR A 107 -18.64 -16.32 -13.47
C THR A 107 -17.76 -17.00 -12.44
N ILE A 108 -18.34 -17.78 -11.55
CA ILE A 108 -17.58 -18.63 -10.62
C ILE A 108 -17.06 -19.82 -11.42
N ILE A 109 -15.74 -20.04 -11.39
CA ILE A 109 -15.08 -21.17 -12.01
C ILE A 109 -15.28 -22.38 -11.12
N ASP A 110 -15.84 -23.45 -11.67
CA ASP A 110 -16.07 -24.70 -10.94
C ASP A 110 -14.72 -25.39 -10.62
N SER A 111 -14.65 -26.06 -9.48
CA SER A 111 -13.46 -26.78 -9.01
C SER A 111 -12.97 -27.91 -9.96
N ASN A 112 -13.82 -28.31 -10.91
CA ASN A 112 -13.49 -29.25 -11.97
C ASN A 112 -12.80 -28.62 -13.18
N GLN A 113 -12.69 -27.30 -13.22
CA GLN A 113 -12.10 -26.57 -14.34
C GLN A 113 -10.69 -26.10 -13.97
N ASP A 114 -9.68 -26.76 -14.55
CA ASP A 114 -8.29 -26.40 -14.31
C ASP A 114 -7.94 -25.05 -14.93
N PHE A 115 -7.53 -24.11 -14.14
CA PHE A 115 -6.94 -22.85 -14.59
C PHE A 115 -5.58 -22.61 -13.92
N LYS A 116 -4.68 -21.93 -14.63
CA LYS A 116 -3.34 -21.66 -14.13
C LYS A 116 -3.29 -20.46 -13.20
N GLN A 117 -4.13 -19.47 -13.42
CA GLN A 117 -4.13 -18.24 -12.67
C GLN A 117 -5.43 -17.46 -12.86
N ASN A 118 -6.04 -17.05 -11.77
CA ASN A 118 -7.09 -16.04 -11.79
C ASN A 118 -6.85 -15.06 -10.65
N ARG A 119 -6.60 -13.81 -10.99
CA ARG A 119 -6.28 -12.77 -10.02
C ARG A 119 -6.88 -11.43 -10.39
N PHE A 120 -7.31 -10.73 -9.37
CA PHE A 120 -7.71 -9.35 -9.44
C PHE A 120 -6.68 -8.48 -8.72
N SER A 121 -6.28 -7.38 -9.33
CA SER A 121 -5.27 -6.47 -8.77
C SER A 121 -5.79 -5.04 -8.81
N VAL A 122 -5.54 -4.28 -7.75
CA VAL A 122 -5.89 -2.87 -7.64
C VAL A 122 -4.67 -2.04 -7.28
N TYR A 123 -4.62 -0.83 -7.82
CA TYR A 123 -3.57 0.15 -7.59
C TYR A 123 -4.21 1.40 -7.01
N VAL A 124 -3.76 1.81 -5.84
CA VAL A 124 -4.40 2.86 -5.05
C VAL A 124 -3.39 3.96 -4.72
N LEU A 125 -3.80 5.21 -4.92
CA LEU A 125 -3.13 6.36 -4.31
C LEU A 125 -3.75 6.61 -2.96
N GLU A 126 -2.93 6.76 -1.93
CA GLU A 126 -3.36 6.90 -0.54
C GLU A 126 -3.00 8.26 0.02
N ALA A 127 -3.91 8.82 0.79
CA ALA A 127 -3.67 10.01 1.62
C ALA A 127 -3.85 9.60 3.10
N PRO A 128 -2.79 9.18 3.78
CA PRO A 128 -2.84 8.86 5.20
C PRO A 128 -2.91 10.11 6.06
N ILE A 129 -3.75 10.06 7.11
CA ILE A 129 -3.88 11.10 8.14
C ILE A 129 -3.80 10.41 9.49
N GLN A 130 -2.88 10.86 10.35
CA GLN A 130 -2.65 10.25 11.67
C GLN A 130 -2.57 11.32 12.75
N LEU A 131 -3.21 11.07 13.88
CA LEU A 131 -2.95 11.76 15.12
C LEU A 131 -1.84 11.01 15.86
N ARG A 132 -0.79 11.72 16.25
CA ARG A 132 0.40 11.17 16.88
C ARG A 132 0.62 11.79 18.24
N TRP A 133 0.68 10.94 19.25
CA TRP A 133 1.09 11.33 20.58
C TRP A 133 2.42 10.65 20.93
N ARG A 134 3.34 11.43 21.51
CA ARG A 134 4.65 10.94 21.96
C ARG A 134 5.01 11.53 23.31
N SER A 135 5.65 10.73 24.14
CA SER A 135 6.16 11.20 25.43
C SER A 135 7.54 11.89 25.32
N SER A 136 8.22 11.76 24.16
CA SER A 136 9.47 12.47 23.89
C SER A 136 9.20 13.96 23.60
N THR A 137 10.15 14.78 24.03
CA THR A 137 10.18 16.22 23.75
C THR A 137 11.49 16.57 23.06
N VAL A 138 11.70 17.83 22.72
CA VAL A 138 12.95 18.32 22.10
C VAL A 138 14.17 18.02 22.97
N THR A 139 14.00 18.01 24.30
CA THR A 139 15.09 17.84 25.29
C THR A 139 15.16 16.46 25.92
N GLU A 140 14.09 15.68 25.87
CA GLU A 140 14.02 14.35 26.48
C GLU A 140 13.54 13.31 25.48
N TYR A 141 14.34 12.28 25.26
CA TYR A 141 13.97 11.12 24.47
C TYR A 141 13.26 10.09 25.36
N LYS A 142 11.96 9.81 25.04
CA LYS A 142 11.15 8.79 25.71
C LYS A 142 10.54 7.84 24.68
N PHE A 143 10.27 6.60 25.08
CA PHE A 143 9.90 5.52 24.14
C PHE A 143 8.42 5.45 23.76
N TRP A 144 7.52 6.04 24.56
CA TRP A 144 6.09 5.90 24.31
C TRP A 144 5.63 6.74 23.14
N ARG A 145 5.06 6.06 22.15
CA ARG A 145 4.44 6.66 20.96
C ARG A 145 3.12 5.94 20.67
N VAL A 146 2.07 6.70 20.48
CA VAL A 146 0.75 6.21 20.11
C VAL A 146 0.30 6.96 18.88
N TYR A 147 -0.06 6.21 17.85
CA TYR A 147 -0.52 6.74 16.58
C TYR A 147 -1.91 6.16 16.30
N ALA A 148 -2.85 7.02 15.94
CA ALA A 148 -4.18 6.64 15.51
C ALA A 148 -4.53 7.43 14.26
N GLY A 149 -5.11 6.78 13.24
CA GLY A 149 -5.39 7.48 12.00
C GLY A 149 -6.18 6.64 11.02
N PHE A 150 -6.35 7.19 9.85
CA PHE A 150 -7.00 6.54 8.73
C PHE A 150 -6.32 6.91 7.42
N ARG A 151 -6.62 6.16 6.39
CA ARG A 151 -6.16 6.42 5.02
C ARG A 151 -7.37 6.59 4.12
N VAL A 152 -7.33 7.59 3.28
CA VAL A 152 -8.25 7.73 2.16
C VAL A 152 -7.52 7.26 0.92
N GLY A 153 -8.10 6.32 0.18
CA GLY A 153 -7.48 5.78 -1.03
C GLY A 153 -8.35 6.07 -2.26
N TYR A 154 -7.69 6.35 -3.37
CA TYR A 154 -8.27 6.46 -4.69
C TYR A 154 -7.73 5.37 -5.60
N THR A 155 -8.59 4.44 -6.02
CA THR A 155 -8.23 3.41 -6.99
C THR A 155 -8.15 4.04 -8.38
N PHE A 156 -6.94 4.15 -8.92
CA PHE A 156 -6.71 4.73 -10.23
C PHE A 156 -6.52 3.69 -11.33
N TRP A 157 -6.21 2.45 -10.95
CA TRP A 157 -6.06 1.35 -11.89
C TRP A 157 -6.49 0.03 -11.25
N ASP A 158 -7.18 -0.79 -12.01
CA ASP A 158 -7.54 -2.15 -11.66
C ASP A 158 -7.29 -3.08 -12.85
N GLN A 159 -7.05 -4.34 -12.54
CA GLN A 159 -6.81 -5.36 -13.55
C GLN A 159 -7.30 -6.73 -13.09
N SER A 160 -8.13 -7.36 -13.89
CA SER A 160 -8.43 -8.78 -13.81
C SER A 160 -7.59 -9.55 -14.82
N LYS A 161 -6.97 -10.63 -14.39
CA LYS A 161 -6.19 -11.52 -15.24
C LYS A 161 -6.59 -12.96 -14.98
N TYR A 162 -7.22 -13.55 -16.00
CA TYR A 162 -7.50 -14.97 -16.07
C TYR A 162 -6.54 -15.64 -17.05
N LYS A 163 -5.96 -16.76 -16.66
CA LYS A 163 -5.10 -17.57 -17.52
C LYS A 163 -5.45 -19.03 -17.37
N ASP A 164 -5.82 -19.64 -18.49
CA ASP A 164 -6.02 -21.07 -18.66
C ASP A 164 -4.90 -21.68 -19.49
N VAL A 165 -5.02 -22.96 -19.81
CA VAL A 165 -4.07 -23.70 -20.68
C VAL A 165 -4.11 -23.14 -22.11
N PHE A 166 -5.27 -22.74 -22.58
CA PHE A 166 -5.54 -22.32 -23.97
C PHE A 166 -5.72 -20.82 -24.14
N GLU A 167 -6.11 -20.10 -23.10
CA GLU A 167 -6.52 -18.71 -23.17
C GLU A 167 -5.91 -17.84 -22.08
N THR A 168 -5.66 -16.59 -22.42
CA THR A 168 -5.30 -15.56 -21.43
C THR A 168 -6.20 -14.35 -21.65
N VAL A 169 -7.10 -14.10 -20.72
CA VAL A 169 -7.98 -12.92 -20.70
C VAL A 169 -7.42 -11.90 -19.74
N ARG A 170 -7.35 -10.65 -20.17
CA ARG A 170 -6.93 -9.51 -19.35
C ARG A 170 -7.92 -8.38 -19.55
N ILE A 171 -8.53 -7.92 -18.46
CA ILE A 171 -9.48 -6.82 -18.42
C ILE A 171 -8.93 -5.75 -17.50
N THR A 172 -9.03 -4.49 -17.90
CA THR A 172 -8.53 -3.34 -17.13
C THR A 172 -9.59 -2.24 -17.10
N GLY A 173 -9.66 -1.50 -16.01
CA GLY A 173 -10.57 -0.37 -15.89
C GLY A 173 -12.03 -0.80 -15.73
N ILE A 174 -12.28 -1.80 -14.92
CA ILE A 174 -13.61 -2.36 -14.66
C ILE A 174 -14.49 -1.26 -14.06
N SER A 175 -15.62 -0.95 -14.73
CA SER A 175 -16.48 0.19 -14.39
C SER A 175 -17.01 0.15 -12.96
N ASP A 176 -17.28 -1.03 -12.44
CA ASP A 176 -17.86 -1.25 -11.11
C ASP A 176 -16.92 -0.85 -9.96
N PHE A 177 -15.62 -0.74 -10.22
CA PHE A 177 -14.61 -0.37 -9.21
C PHE A 177 -14.15 1.09 -9.27
N LYS A 178 -14.53 1.83 -10.28
CA LYS A 178 -14.15 3.25 -10.43
C LYS A 178 -14.73 4.18 -9.35
N THR A 179 -15.75 3.73 -8.63
CA THR A 179 -16.49 4.55 -7.66
C THR A 179 -16.23 4.14 -6.20
N SER A 180 -15.45 3.11 -5.94
CA SER A 180 -15.21 2.68 -4.55
C SER A 180 -14.13 3.54 -3.91
N VAL A 181 -14.56 4.49 -3.11
CA VAL A 181 -13.70 5.07 -2.06
C VAL A 181 -13.23 3.93 -1.18
N SER A 182 -11.96 3.60 -1.26
CA SER A 182 -11.41 2.49 -0.51
C SER A 182 -11.54 2.76 0.98
N LYS A 183 -12.06 1.76 1.66
CA LYS A 183 -12.34 1.79 3.10
C LYS A 183 -11.16 2.26 3.92
N LEU A 184 -11.47 3.08 4.92
CA LEU A 184 -10.66 3.31 6.10
C LEU A 184 -10.10 2.00 6.65
N SER A 185 -8.79 1.85 6.66
CA SER A 185 -8.13 0.84 7.47
C SER A 185 -7.57 1.53 8.72
N SER A 186 -8.16 1.21 9.84
CA SER A 186 -7.62 1.52 11.16
C SER A 186 -6.41 0.64 11.44
#